data_d1d96cc11eca7e8999e8d9c9f73fe9b0
#
_entry.id   d1d96cc11eca7e8999e8d9c9f73fe9b0
#
_cell.length_a   1.000
_cell.length_b   1.000
_cell.length_c   1.000
_cell.angle_alpha   90.00
_cell.angle_beta   90.00
_cell.angle_gamma   90.00
#
_symmetry.space_group_name_H-M   'P 1'
#
loop_
_entity.id
_entity.type
_entity.pdbx_description
1 polymer ?
#
loop_
_entity_poly.entity_id
_entity_poly.type
_entity_poly.pdbx_seq_one_letter_code
_entity_poly.pdbx_strand_id
1 'polypeptide(L)'
;MGLADNIRKLRTDADLTQAKLAEMVGVTRATVTQWETGWSQPRMGAVEKLADVFGVSLAALVSESSPSASSLNIKGTPMAKVPLVGNTHAGKPCLPEELDEFPEVLVPQFLLDRDPGSYGLEVDGDCMDRICPPGMVAVVQPGVPAKSGDVVVATIDGADSIMRRMTVINGDLILSPESHSAGHENMYIAAQDDRQVHVEHVAYFQSREAF
;
A
#
# COMPACT_ATOMS: atom_id res chain seq x y z
N MET A 1 -7.45 7.83 -22.53
CA MET A 1 -8.70 8.59 -22.42
C MET A 1 -8.49 9.63 -21.34
N GLY A 2 -8.85 10.89 -21.58
CA GLY A 2 -8.64 11.96 -20.61
C GLY A 2 -9.84 12.17 -19.69
N LEU A 3 -9.72 13.07 -18.71
CA LEU A 3 -10.79 13.44 -17.77
C LEU A 3 -12.11 13.80 -18.49
N ALA A 4 -12.04 14.46 -19.65
CA ALA A 4 -13.21 14.82 -20.48
C ALA A 4 -14.01 13.58 -20.94
N ASP A 5 -13.28 12.59 -21.43
CA ASP A 5 -13.87 11.32 -21.89
C ASP A 5 -14.50 10.54 -20.72
N ASN A 6 -13.83 10.55 -19.57
CA ASN A 6 -14.33 9.90 -18.37
C ASN A 6 -15.64 10.53 -17.87
N ILE A 7 -15.70 11.87 -17.80
CA ILE A 7 -16.92 12.57 -17.40
C ILE A 7 -18.06 12.23 -18.34
N ARG A 8 -17.83 12.30 -19.67
CA ARG A 8 -18.84 12.00 -20.67
C ARG A 8 -19.32 10.55 -20.56
N LYS A 9 -18.39 9.60 -20.40
CA LYS A 9 -18.70 8.17 -20.27
C LYS A 9 -19.53 7.90 -19.02
N LEU A 10 -19.06 8.33 -17.84
CA LEU A 10 -19.76 8.12 -16.56
C LEU A 10 -21.16 8.73 -16.56
N ARG A 11 -21.32 9.93 -17.14
CA ARG A 11 -22.64 10.55 -17.30
C ARG A 11 -23.56 9.69 -18.17
N THR A 12 -23.05 9.17 -19.28
CA THR A 12 -23.86 8.36 -20.20
C THR A 12 -24.22 7.01 -19.57
N ASP A 13 -23.28 6.38 -18.87
CA ASP A 13 -23.48 5.12 -18.16
C ASP A 13 -24.48 5.25 -17.00
N ALA A 14 -24.60 6.47 -16.42
CA ALA A 14 -25.59 6.80 -15.40
C ALA A 14 -26.94 7.30 -15.98
N ASP A 15 -27.16 7.25 -17.30
CA ASP A 15 -28.35 7.77 -17.99
C ASP A 15 -28.66 9.25 -17.67
N LEU A 16 -27.64 10.07 -17.35
CA LEU A 16 -27.79 11.47 -17.04
C LEU A 16 -27.68 12.35 -18.28
N THR A 17 -28.56 13.36 -18.39
CA THR A 17 -28.37 14.43 -19.38
C THR A 17 -27.31 15.41 -18.89
N GLN A 18 -26.66 16.16 -19.80
CA GLN A 18 -25.73 17.23 -19.43
C GLN A 18 -26.38 18.29 -18.52
N ALA A 19 -27.66 18.57 -18.72
CA ALA A 19 -28.41 19.51 -17.89
C ALA A 19 -28.61 18.97 -16.47
N LYS A 20 -28.92 17.68 -16.34
CA LYS A 20 -29.12 17.06 -15.02
C LYS A 20 -27.81 16.95 -14.25
N LEU A 21 -26.72 16.56 -14.92
CA LEU A 21 -25.39 16.57 -14.32
C LEU A 21 -24.98 17.98 -13.86
N ALA A 22 -25.25 19.00 -14.66
CA ALA A 22 -24.95 20.38 -14.33
C ALA A 22 -25.70 20.85 -13.06
N GLU A 23 -26.98 20.50 -12.94
CA GLU A 23 -27.79 20.75 -11.75
C GLU A 23 -27.18 20.09 -10.50
N MET A 24 -26.80 18.81 -10.58
CA MET A 24 -26.25 18.04 -9.46
C MET A 24 -24.90 18.59 -8.97
N VAL A 25 -24.05 19.02 -9.90
CA VAL A 25 -22.72 19.57 -9.58
C VAL A 25 -22.78 21.05 -9.21
N GLY A 26 -23.89 21.76 -9.55
CA GLY A 26 -24.09 23.19 -9.26
C GLY A 26 -23.38 24.09 -10.28
N VAL A 27 -23.39 23.72 -11.56
CA VAL A 27 -22.80 24.47 -12.67
C VAL A 27 -23.79 24.65 -13.82
N THR A 28 -23.43 25.37 -14.87
CA THR A 28 -24.28 25.50 -16.06
C THR A 28 -24.10 24.28 -17.01
N ARG A 29 -25.15 23.99 -17.82
CA ARG A 29 -25.05 22.99 -18.87
C ARG A 29 -23.87 23.27 -19.82
N ALA A 30 -23.65 24.55 -20.16
CA ALA A 30 -22.53 24.93 -21.03
C ALA A 30 -21.18 24.55 -20.44
N THR A 31 -21.02 24.67 -19.11
CA THR A 31 -19.79 24.27 -18.40
C THR A 31 -19.55 22.77 -18.52
N VAL A 32 -20.59 21.94 -18.34
CA VAL A 32 -20.48 20.48 -18.52
C VAL A 32 -20.10 20.14 -19.97
N THR A 33 -20.70 20.81 -20.96
CA THR A 33 -20.34 20.62 -22.38
C THR A 33 -18.87 20.94 -22.63
N GLN A 34 -18.35 22.04 -22.04
CA GLN A 34 -16.94 22.43 -22.16
C GLN A 34 -16.00 21.38 -21.52
N TRP A 35 -16.37 20.80 -20.41
CA TRP A 35 -15.60 19.74 -19.77
C TRP A 35 -15.56 18.47 -20.63
N GLU A 36 -16.72 18.04 -21.16
CA GLU A 36 -16.82 16.84 -21.99
C GLU A 36 -16.18 16.97 -23.39
N THR A 37 -16.00 18.19 -23.86
CA THR A 37 -15.27 18.48 -25.12
C THR A 37 -13.78 18.76 -24.93
N GLY A 38 -13.33 18.81 -23.66
CA GLY A 38 -11.94 19.13 -23.33
C GLY A 38 -11.57 20.60 -23.49
N TRP A 39 -12.52 21.48 -23.78
CA TRP A 39 -12.28 22.92 -23.98
C TRP A 39 -11.92 23.64 -22.67
N SER A 40 -12.42 23.14 -21.54
CA SER A 40 -12.00 23.58 -20.21
C SER A 40 -11.91 22.39 -19.26
N GLN A 41 -11.11 22.53 -18.22
CA GLN A 41 -11.01 21.51 -17.17
C GLN A 41 -11.80 21.95 -15.93
N PRO A 42 -12.49 21.01 -15.25
CA PRO A 42 -13.13 21.31 -13.97
C PRO A 42 -12.07 21.61 -12.90
N ARG A 43 -12.36 22.57 -12.02
CA ARG A 43 -11.52 22.82 -10.84
C ARG A 43 -11.71 21.70 -9.82
N MET A 44 -10.74 21.52 -8.90
CA MET A 44 -10.73 20.42 -7.94
C MET A 44 -12.07 20.23 -7.20
N GLY A 45 -12.69 21.29 -6.69
CA GLY A 45 -14.00 21.18 -6.02
C GLY A 45 -15.16 20.73 -6.92
N ALA A 46 -15.04 20.90 -8.25
CA ALA A 46 -16.00 20.35 -9.20
C ALA A 46 -15.69 18.87 -9.50
N VAL A 47 -14.40 18.50 -9.52
CA VAL A 47 -13.96 17.10 -9.68
C VAL A 47 -14.42 16.25 -8.51
N GLU A 48 -14.31 16.75 -7.28
CA GLU A 48 -14.83 16.10 -6.07
C GLU A 48 -16.33 15.83 -6.17
N LYS A 49 -17.11 16.86 -6.51
CA LYS A 49 -18.57 16.71 -6.70
C LYS A 49 -18.94 15.74 -7.83
N LEU A 50 -18.18 15.75 -8.93
CA LEU A 50 -18.37 14.77 -10.01
C LEU A 50 -18.09 13.34 -9.54
N ALA A 51 -17.04 13.14 -8.74
CA ALA A 51 -16.72 11.84 -8.15
C ALA A 51 -17.86 11.36 -7.23
N ASP A 52 -18.39 12.23 -6.39
CA ASP A 52 -19.54 11.95 -5.52
C ASP A 52 -20.79 11.60 -6.31
N VAL A 53 -21.13 12.39 -7.34
CA VAL A 53 -22.31 12.16 -8.21
C VAL A 53 -22.22 10.85 -8.93
N PHE A 54 -21.04 10.46 -9.41
CA PHE A 54 -20.84 9.22 -10.13
C PHE A 54 -20.52 8.02 -9.21
N GLY A 55 -20.31 8.25 -7.91
CA GLY A 55 -19.96 7.19 -6.96
C GLY A 55 -18.60 6.54 -7.23
N VAL A 56 -17.64 7.29 -7.77
CA VAL A 56 -16.29 6.82 -8.09
C VAL A 56 -15.23 7.55 -7.27
N SER A 57 -14.06 6.94 -7.10
CA SER A 57 -12.95 7.66 -6.46
C SER A 57 -12.41 8.78 -7.34
N LEU A 58 -11.84 9.81 -6.72
CA LEU A 58 -11.18 10.91 -7.43
C LEU A 58 -10.10 10.38 -8.41
N ALA A 59 -9.31 9.41 -7.95
CA ALA A 59 -8.29 8.76 -8.75
C ALA A 59 -8.88 8.05 -9.99
N ALA A 60 -10.02 7.37 -9.84
CA ALA A 60 -10.70 6.71 -10.96
C ALA A 60 -11.24 7.70 -11.99
N LEU A 61 -11.74 8.87 -11.54
CA LEU A 61 -12.24 9.90 -12.43
C LEU A 61 -11.12 10.55 -13.26
N VAL A 62 -9.94 10.75 -12.67
CA VAL A 62 -8.81 11.46 -13.30
C VAL A 62 -7.87 10.52 -14.07
N SER A 63 -7.89 9.20 -13.80
CA SER A 63 -7.01 8.23 -14.45
C SER A 63 -7.28 8.11 -15.95
N GLU A 64 -6.24 7.92 -16.74
CA GLU A 64 -6.34 7.72 -18.21
C GLU A 64 -6.93 6.35 -18.60
N SER A 65 -7.05 5.42 -17.65
CA SER A 65 -7.75 4.16 -17.83
C SER A 65 -9.25 4.39 -17.63
N SER A 66 -10.04 4.01 -18.65
CA SER A 66 -11.51 4.17 -18.68
C SER A 66 -12.15 3.63 -17.39
N PRO A 67 -12.79 4.47 -16.54
CA PRO A 67 -13.59 3.96 -15.45
C PRO A 67 -14.78 3.23 -16.07
N SER A 68 -14.80 1.92 -15.95
CA SER A 68 -16.01 1.15 -16.22
C SER A 68 -16.93 1.36 -15.05
N ALA A 69 -18.10 1.97 -15.27
CA ALA A 69 -19.23 2.01 -14.34
C ALA A 69 -19.92 0.64 -14.22
N SER A 70 -19.22 -0.42 -14.61
CA SER A 70 -19.65 -1.78 -14.27
C SER A 70 -19.56 -1.91 -12.77
N SER A 71 -20.71 -1.74 -12.11
CA SER A 71 -20.95 -2.16 -10.73
C SER A 71 -19.65 -2.31 -9.95
N LEU A 72 -19.34 -1.37 -9.07
CA LEU A 72 -18.58 -1.67 -7.89
C LEU A 72 -19.34 -2.78 -7.14
N ASN A 73 -19.26 -3.99 -7.69
CA ASN A 73 -19.24 -5.16 -6.87
C ASN A 73 -17.99 -4.91 -6.01
N ILE A 74 -18.18 -4.31 -4.86
CA ILE A 74 -17.32 -4.48 -3.72
C ILE A 74 -17.53 -5.95 -3.32
N LYS A 75 -17.10 -6.85 -4.18
CA LYS A 75 -16.56 -8.12 -3.75
C LYS A 75 -15.37 -7.65 -2.94
N GLY A 76 -15.54 -7.70 -1.62
CA GLY A 76 -14.46 -7.34 -0.70
C GLY A 76 -13.18 -7.95 -1.23
N THR A 77 -12.08 -7.21 -1.20
CA THR A 77 -10.77 -7.74 -1.61
C THR A 77 -10.66 -9.13 -1.02
N PRO A 78 -10.48 -10.18 -1.83
CA PRO A 78 -10.38 -11.53 -1.29
C PRO A 78 -9.32 -11.51 -0.20
N MET A 79 -9.68 -11.99 0.98
CA MET A 79 -8.78 -12.02 2.13
C MET A 79 -8.26 -13.44 2.30
N ALA A 80 -7.01 -13.56 2.70
CA ALA A 80 -6.37 -14.81 3.05
C ALA A 80 -5.77 -14.71 4.44
N LYS A 81 -5.44 -15.84 5.03
CA LYS A 81 -4.81 -15.92 6.34
C LYS A 81 -3.32 -16.16 6.18
N VAL A 82 -2.53 -15.42 6.95
CA VAL A 82 -1.08 -15.67 7.08
C VAL A 82 -0.74 -15.89 8.57
N PRO A 83 0.25 -16.76 8.87
CA PRO A 83 0.68 -16.97 10.23
C PRO A 83 1.34 -15.70 10.78
N LEU A 84 1.08 -15.38 12.04
CA LEU A 84 1.76 -14.32 12.80
C LEU A 84 2.97 -14.93 13.50
N VAL A 85 4.18 -14.68 13.01
CA VAL A 85 5.43 -15.35 13.40
C VAL A 85 6.26 -14.46 14.33
N GLY A 86 5.81 -14.24 15.57
CA GLY A 86 6.63 -13.56 16.59
C GLY A 86 6.77 -12.04 16.40
N ASN A 87 7.74 -11.45 17.11
CA ASN A 87 7.99 -10.00 17.19
C ASN A 87 9.33 -9.66 16.51
N THR A 88 9.50 -8.42 16.06
CA THR A 88 10.72 -7.93 15.38
C THR A 88 11.97 -7.90 16.26
N HIS A 89 11.85 -8.08 17.60
CA HIS A 89 12.97 -8.13 18.54
C HIS A 89 13.36 -9.55 18.99
N ALA A 90 12.61 -10.57 18.63
CA ALA A 90 12.95 -11.96 18.98
C ALA A 90 13.81 -12.56 17.87
N GLY A 91 15.10 -12.61 18.08
CA GLY A 91 16.05 -13.27 17.20
C GLY A 91 15.59 -14.68 16.83
N LYS A 92 15.70 -14.99 15.56
CA LYS A 92 15.18 -16.12 14.79
C LYS A 92 13.65 -16.16 14.69
N PRO A 93 13.10 -16.05 13.48
CA PRO A 93 11.74 -16.50 13.26
C PRO A 93 11.67 -17.95 13.73
N CYS A 94 10.80 -18.27 14.70
CA CYS A 94 10.49 -19.64 15.03
C CYS A 94 10.02 -20.32 13.76
N LEU A 95 10.77 -21.31 13.30
CA LEU A 95 10.35 -22.12 12.16
C LEU A 95 9.04 -22.82 12.50
N PRO A 96 8.13 -23.01 11.52
CA PRO A 96 6.79 -23.57 11.74
C PRO A 96 6.75 -24.96 12.40
N GLU A 97 7.89 -25.60 12.59
CA GLU A 97 7.98 -26.96 13.12
C GLU A 97 7.88 -27.05 14.65
N GLU A 98 7.86 -25.91 15.37
CA GLU A 98 7.89 -25.90 16.84
C GLU A 98 6.59 -25.44 17.53
N LEU A 99 5.58 -24.97 16.77
CA LEU A 99 4.30 -24.51 17.32
C LEU A 99 3.14 -25.17 16.58
N ASP A 100 2.31 -25.90 17.31
CA ASP A 100 1.12 -26.57 16.76
C ASP A 100 0.06 -25.60 16.21
N GLU A 101 0.05 -24.32 16.63
CA GLU A 101 -0.85 -23.27 16.10
C GLU A 101 -0.22 -21.87 16.27
N PHE A 102 0.03 -21.19 15.12
CA PHE A 102 0.31 -19.76 15.12
C PHE A 102 -0.99 -18.96 15.08
N PRO A 103 -1.07 -17.83 15.79
CA PRO A 103 -2.13 -16.86 15.53
C PRO A 103 -2.10 -16.47 14.04
N GLU A 104 -3.26 -16.30 13.44
CA GLU A 104 -3.38 -15.92 12.03
C GLU A 104 -3.89 -14.48 11.92
N VAL A 105 -3.44 -13.77 10.91
CA VAL A 105 -3.98 -12.46 10.54
C VAL A 105 -4.52 -12.50 9.12
N LEU A 106 -5.61 -11.77 8.88
CA LEU A 106 -6.21 -11.63 7.56
C LEU A 106 -5.45 -10.57 6.77
N VAL A 107 -5.07 -10.91 5.55
CA VAL A 107 -4.38 -10.02 4.61
C VAL A 107 -5.03 -10.09 3.23
N PRO A 108 -4.88 -9.08 2.37
CA PRO A 108 -5.34 -9.16 0.99
C PRO A 108 -4.75 -10.37 0.25
N GLN A 109 -5.61 -11.16 -0.40
CA GLN A 109 -5.25 -12.40 -1.10
C GLN A 109 -4.11 -12.22 -2.10
N PHE A 110 -4.07 -11.07 -2.80
CA PHE A 110 -3.02 -10.80 -3.79
C PHE A 110 -1.58 -10.85 -3.23
N LEU A 111 -1.41 -10.69 -1.91
CA LEU A 111 -0.10 -10.83 -1.25
C LEU A 111 0.35 -12.29 -1.26
N LEU A 112 -0.56 -13.23 -0.98
CA LEU A 112 -0.28 -14.66 -1.06
C LEU A 112 -0.15 -15.16 -2.49
N ASP A 113 -0.91 -14.57 -3.42
CA ASP A 113 -0.77 -14.90 -4.85
C ASP A 113 0.62 -14.51 -5.37
N ARG A 114 1.20 -13.44 -4.81
CA ARG A 114 2.55 -12.99 -5.13
C ARG A 114 3.64 -13.80 -4.45
N ASP A 115 3.44 -14.12 -3.18
CA ASP A 115 4.34 -14.94 -2.38
C ASP A 115 3.56 -15.80 -1.37
N PRO A 116 3.35 -17.10 -1.67
CA PRO A 116 2.67 -18.01 -0.75
C PRO A 116 3.39 -18.20 0.60
N GLY A 117 4.67 -17.85 0.69
CA GLY A 117 5.46 -17.85 1.92
C GLY A 117 5.28 -16.61 2.79
N SER A 118 4.33 -15.72 2.45
CA SER A 118 4.06 -14.51 3.23
C SER A 118 3.68 -14.83 4.67
N TYR A 119 4.17 -14.03 5.60
CA TYR A 119 3.85 -14.13 7.02
C TYR A 119 3.73 -12.76 7.68
N GLY A 120 3.09 -12.68 8.85
CA GLY A 120 2.97 -11.49 9.66
C GLY A 120 4.03 -11.43 10.75
N LEU A 121 4.58 -10.25 11.01
CA LEU A 121 5.38 -9.92 12.19
C LEU A 121 4.68 -8.85 13.01
N GLU A 122 4.55 -9.05 14.31
CA GLU A 122 4.09 -8.00 15.22
C GLU A 122 5.24 -7.01 15.47
N VAL A 123 4.95 -5.72 15.29
CA VAL A 123 5.92 -4.64 15.49
C VAL A 123 5.86 -4.20 16.94
N ASP A 124 6.94 -4.37 17.68
CA ASP A 124 7.05 -3.94 19.08
C ASP A 124 8.08 -2.82 19.33
N GLY A 125 8.87 -2.49 18.31
CA GLY A 125 9.86 -1.40 18.36
C GLY A 125 9.36 -0.08 17.78
N ASP A 126 10.01 1.02 18.15
CA ASP A 126 9.73 2.39 17.69
C ASP A 126 10.63 2.87 16.54
N CYS A 127 11.51 2.00 16.04
CA CYS A 127 12.49 2.36 14.99
C CYS A 127 11.88 2.70 13.63
N MET A 128 10.62 2.34 13.40
CA MET A 128 9.87 2.62 12.18
C MET A 128 8.49 3.24 12.48
N ASP A 129 8.32 3.87 13.65
CA ASP A 129 7.05 4.37 14.17
C ASP A 129 6.42 5.50 13.35
N ARG A 130 7.18 6.12 12.43
CA ARG A 130 6.64 7.08 11.45
C ARG A 130 5.75 6.42 10.40
N ILE A 131 5.96 5.15 10.10
CA ILE A 131 5.23 4.40 9.09
C ILE A 131 4.52 3.17 9.64
N CYS A 132 5.04 2.56 10.69
CA CYS A 132 4.50 1.39 11.34
C CYS A 132 4.67 1.49 12.86
N PRO A 133 3.71 2.10 13.57
CA PRO A 133 3.73 2.19 15.02
C PRO A 133 3.74 0.82 15.71
N PRO A 134 4.25 0.71 16.94
CA PRO A 134 4.17 -0.51 17.74
C PRO A 134 2.74 -1.04 17.86
N GLY A 135 2.58 -2.36 17.84
CA GLY A 135 1.28 -3.04 17.88
C GLY A 135 0.64 -3.25 16.50
N MET A 136 1.24 -2.75 15.43
CA MET A 136 0.86 -3.10 14.07
C MET A 136 1.48 -4.42 13.63
N VAL A 137 0.95 -4.98 12.54
CA VAL A 137 1.48 -6.16 11.87
C VAL A 137 2.11 -5.75 10.55
N ALA A 138 3.37 -6.12 10.37
CA ALA A 138 4.09 -6.03 9.10
C ALA A 138 3.96 -7.37 8.36
N VAL A 139 3.50 -7.33 7.11
CA VAL A 139 3.41 -8.53 6.25
C VAL A 139 4.69 -8.64 5.44
N VAL A 140 5.43 -9.70 5.66
CA VAL A 140 6.73 -9.99 5.06
C VAL A 140 6.56 -11.00 3.92
N GLN A 141 7.30 -10.80 2.85
CA GLN A 141 7.33 -11.64 1.66
C GLN A 141 8.76 -12.11 1.38
N PRO A 142 9.18 -13.26 1.94
CA PRO A 142 10.55 -13.77 1.78
C PRO A 142 10.94 -14.08 0.33
N GLY A 143 9.98 -14.53 -0.47
CA GLY A 143 10.19 -14.88 -1.88
C GLY A 143 10.26 -13.68 -2.83
N VAL A 144 9.99 -12.45 -2.34
CA VAL A 144 10.03 -11.23 -3.13
C VAL A 144 11.35 -10.50 -2.90
N PRO A 145 12.20 -10.33 -3.94
CA PRO A 145 13.44 -9.59 -3.79
C PRO A 145 13.20 -8.13 -3.38
N ALA A 146 13.81 -7.72 -2.28
CA ALA A 146 13.79 -6.34 -1.83
C ALA A 146 14.61 -5.42 -2.76
N LYS A 147 14.17 -4.17 -2.92
CA LYS A 147 14.81 -3.14 -3.76
C LYS A 147 15.19 -1.94 -2.92
N SER A 148 16.14 -1.15 -3.41
CA SER A 148 16.48 0.13 -2.80
C SER A 148 15.24 1.02 -2.68
N GLY A 149 14.97 1.49 -1.48
CA GLY A 149 13.77 2.24 -1.11
C GLY A 149 12.69 1.41 -0.40
N ASP A 150 12.77 0.08 -0.40
CA ASP A 150 11.81 -0.77 0.30
C ASP A 150 12.05 -0.76 1.83
N VAL A 151 11.00 -1.04 2.58
CA VAL A 151 11.13 -1.44 3.97
C VAL A 151 11.44 -2.93 4.00
N VAL A 152 12.39 -3.30 4.84
CA VAL A 152 12.82 -4.68 4.99
C VAL A 152 12.91 -5.10 6.45
N VAL A 153 12.75 -6.38 6.69
CA VAL A 153 13.25 -7.05 7.89
C VAL A 153 14.65 -7.53 7.57
N ALA A 154 15.63 -7.04 8.30
CA ALA A 154 17.05 -7.38 8.11
C ALA A 154 17.58 -8.16 9.31
N THR A 155 18.17 -9.31 9.05
CA THR A 155 18.87 -10.14 10.03
C THR A 155 20.37 -10.09 9.73
N ILE A 156 21.19 -9.73 10.70
CA ILE A 156 22.62 -9.52 10.54
C ILE A 156 23.35 -10.54 11.43
N ASP A 157 24.25 -11.33 10.83
CA ASP A 157 25.03 -12.38 11.50
C ASP A 157 24.15 -13.39 12.31
N GLY A 158 22.89 -13.56 11.89
CA GLY A 158 21.95 -14.43 12.58
C GLY A 158 21.49 -13.91 13.96
N ALA A 159 21.76 -12.63 14.25
CA ALA A 159 21.27 -11.93 15.43
C ALA A 159 19.80 -11.53 15.28
N ASP A 160 19.32 -10.66 16.19
CA ASP A 160 17.94 -10.17 16.16
C ASP A 160 17.62 -9.46 14.84
N SER A 161 16.41 -9.70 14.35
CA SER A 161 15.90 -9.06 13.15
C SER A 161 15.45 -7.63 13.45
N ILE A 162 15.81 -6.71 12.58
CA ILE A 162 15.43 -5.30 12.68
C ILE A 162 14.65 -4.87 11.46
N MET A 163 13.64 -4.01 11.61
CA MET A 163 12.94 -3.41 10.49
C MET A 163 13.52 -2.04 10.18
N ARG A 164 13.85 -1.81 8.89
CA ARG A 164 14.49 -0.57 8.41
C ARG A 164 14.10 -0.28 6.97
N ARG A 165 14.30 0.97 6.55
CA ARG A 165 14.30 1.29 5.13
C ARG A 165 15.65 0.94 4.54
N MET A 166 15.64 0.13 3.49
CA MET A 166 16.83 -0.29 2.77
C MET A 166 17.19 0.72 1.68
N THR A 167 18.45 1.09 1.61
CA THR A 167 19.01 1.84 0.48
C THR A 167 20.30 1.17 0.02
N VAL A 168 20.47 0.98 -1.29
CA VAL A 168 21.69 0.42 -1.87
C VAL A 168 22.36 1.48 -2.73
N ILE A 169 23.61 1.79 -2.45
CA ILE A 169 24.43 2.78 -3.17
C ILE A 169 25.78 2.15 -3.49
N ASN A 170 26.09 1.97 -4.77
CA ASN A 170 27.35 1.37 -5.25
C ASN A 170 27.67 -0.03 -4.66
N GLY A 171 26.63 -0.76 -4.25
CA GLY A 171 26.76 -2.06 -3.59
C GLY A 171 26.79 -2.01 -2.05
N ASP A 172 26.96 -0.85 -1.45
CA ASP A 172 26.85 -0.65 -0.01
C ASP A 172 25.38 -0.66 0.39
N LEU A 173 25.06 -1.30 1.51
CA LEU A 173 23.72 -1.37 2.08
C LEU A 173 23.62 -0.39 3.26
N ILE A 174 22.60 0.46 3.20
CA ILE A 174 22.25 1.39 4.27
C ILE A 174 20.88 1.01 4.78
N LEU A 175 20.77 0.73 6.08
CA LEU A 175 19.54 0.43 6.79
C LEU A 175 19.17 1.62 7.67
N SER A 176 18.18 2.39 7.27
CA SER A 176 17.78 3.64 7.92
C SER A 176 16.50 3.48 8.75
N PRO A 177 16.46 3.98 9.98
CA PRO A 177 15.22 4.06 10.75
C PRO A 177 14.30 5.15 10.19
N GLU A 178 12.99 4.98 10.38
CA GLU A 178 11.98 6.02 10.17
C GLU A 178 11.20 6.23 11.47
N SER A 179 11.88 6.84 12.44
CA SER A 179 11.37 7.04 13.80
C SER A 179 11.19 8.51 14.15
N HIS A 180 10.27 8.77 15.06
CA HIS A 180 10.14 10.05 15.75
C HIS A 180 11.21 10.21 16.83
N SER A 181 11.79 9.12 17.32
CA SER A 181 12.90 9.11 18.29
C SER A 181 14.24 9.35 17.61
N ALA A 182 15.06 10.24 18.17
CA ALA A 182 16.42 10.49 17.69
C ALA A 182 17.44 9.41 18.14
N GLY A 183 16.98 8.39 18.88
CA GLY A 183 17.86 7.35 19.43
C GLY A 183 18.27 6.26 18.44
N HIS A 184 17.70 6.25 17.24
CA HIS A 184 18.00 5.24 16.22
C HIS A 184 18.94 5.81 15.16
N GLU A 185 20.02 5.07 14.87
CA GLU A 185 21.02 5.47 13.89
C GLU A 185 20.92 4.63 12.61
N ASN A 186 21.46 5.18 11.52
CA ASN A 186 21.64 4.42 10.27
C ASN A 186 22.70 3.36 10.47
N MET A 187 22.45 2.18 9.94
CA MET A 187 23.45 1.11 9.87
C MET A 187 24.03 1.03 8.47
N TYR A 188 25.36 1.11 8.38
CA TYR A 188 26.10 1.02 7.13
C TYR A 188 26.81 -0.32 7.02
N ILE A 189 26.62 -0.99 5.91
CA ILE A 189 27.23 -2.28 5.60
C ILE A 189 27.86 -2.15 4.22
N ALA A 190 29.19 -2.13 4.18
CA ALA A 190 29.92 -2.01 2.92
C ALA A 190 29.76 -3.27 2.06
N ALA A 191 29.85 -3.13 0.74
CA ALA A 191 29.77 -4.26 -0.20
C ALA A 191 30.85 -5.34 0.03
N GLN A 192 31.94 -4.99 0.72
CA GLN A 192 33.06 -5.90 1.05
C GLN A 192 33.04 -6.32 2.54
N ASP A 193 31.98 -6.02 3.25
CA ASP A 193 31.80 -6.40 4.65
C ASP A 193 31.59 -7.92 4.77
N ASP A 194 32.26 -8.56 5.72
CA ASP A 194 32.13 -10.01 5.96
C ASP A 194 30.85 -10.41 6.71
N ARG A 195 30.04 -9.43 7.15
CA ARG A 195 28.76 -9.69 7.84
C ARG A 195 27.77 -10.38 6.92
N GLN A 196 27.12 -11.41 7.44
CA GLN A 196 26.03 -12.07 6.75
C GLN A 196 24.74 -11.26 6.96
N VAL A 197 24.22 -10.69 5.88
CA VAL A 197 22.98 -9.91 5.91
C VAL A 197 21.92 -10.63 5.11
N HIS A 198 20.82 -10.96 5.78
CA HIS A 198 19.62 -11.48 5.15
C HIS A 198 18.55 -10.41 5.22
N VAL A 199 17.91 -10.09 4.08
CA VAL A 199 16.83 -9.09 4.02
C VAL A 199 15.58 -9.71 3.41
N GLU A 200 14.43 -9.43 4.02
CA GLU A 200 13.12 -9.84 3.55
C GLU A 200 12.23 -8.63 3.31
N HIS A 201 11.53 -8.62 2.20
CA HIS A 201 10.69 -7.49 1.78
C HIS A 201 9.44 -7.37 2.65
N VAL A 202 9.15 -6.17 3.16
CA VAL A 202 7.90 -5.84 3.84
C VAL A 202 6.94 -5.23 2.82
N ALA A 203 5.87 -5.95 2.53
CA ALA A 203 4.93 -5.59 1.47
C ALA A 203 3.74 -4.76 1.94
N TYR A 204 3.35 -4.89 3.22
CA TYR A 204 2.11 -4.34 3.73
C TYR A 204 2.15 -4.14 5.24
N PHE A 205 1.42 -3.16 5.74
CA PHE A 205 1.23 -2.91 7.17
C PHE A 205 -0.26 -2.83 7.48
N GLN A 206 -0.66 -3.37 8.62
CA GLN A 206 -2.04 -3.27 9.10
C GLN A 206 -2.12 -3.23 10.61
N SER A 207 -3.25 -2.74 11.14
CA SER A 207 -3.59 -2.90 12.55
C SER A 207 -3.84 -4.38 12.86
N ARG A 208 -3.45 -4.84 14.05
CA ARG A 208 -3.75 -6.18 14.53
C ARG A 208 -5.25 -6.45 14.65
N GLU A 209 -6.03 -5.40 14.94
CA GLU A 209 -7.49 -5.45 15.13
C GLU A 209 -8.28 -5.18 13.84
N ALA A 210 -7.62 -5.19 12.68
CA ALA A 210 -8.23 -4.71 11.43
C ALA A 210 -9.39 -5.57 10.90
N PHE A 211 -9.73 -6.71 11.56
CA PHE A 211 -10.85 -7.58 11.12
C PHE A 211 -11.40 -8.43 12.26
#